data_404720625366380f04c2d6f69789f68b
#
_entry.id   404720625366380f04c2d6f69789f68b
#
_cell.length_a   1.000
_cell.length_b   1.000
_cell.length_c   1.000
_cell.angle_alpha   90.00
_cell.angle_beta   90.00
_cell.angle_gamma   90.00
#
_symmetry.space_group_name_H-M   'P 1'
#
loop_
_entity.id
_entity.type
_entity.pdbx_description
1 polymer ?
#
loop_
_entity_poly.entity_id
_entity_poly.type
_entity_poly.pdbx_seq_one_letter_code
_entity_poly.pdbx_strand_id
1 'polypeptide(L)'
;AELYLDLEKMNVDIIMVPASFTLQTGKDHWATLLRARAIETQSYVIAPGQCGEFSDGKNGIRQTWGHSMIIDPWGHIIAQVSDGTGWASAVIDMDYISKIRSSLPVKDHRVLN
;
A
#
# COMPACT_ATOMS: atom_id res chain seq x y z
N ALA A 1 1.87 -11.93 -2.61
CA ALA A 1 0.46 -12.03 -3.04
C ALA A 1 -0.36 -12.87 -2.06
N GLU A 2 0.11 -14.03 -1.66
CA GLU A 2 -0.61 -14.99 -0.81
C GLU A 2 -1.05 -14.39 0.53
N LEU A 3 -0.16 -13.66 1.20
CA LEU A 3 -0.49 -12.95 2.45
C LEU A 3 -1.72 -12.04 2.28
N TYR A 4 -1.78 -11.30 1.20
CA TYR A 4 -2.91 -10.38 0.96
C TYR A 4 -4.21 -11.13 0.68
N LEU A 5 -4.13 -12.29 0.03
CA LEU A 5 -5.29 -13.18 -0.16
C LEU A 5 -5.80 -13.71 1.18
N ASP A 6 -4.92 -14.04 2.10
CA ASP A 6 -5.33 -14.50 3.43
C ASP A 6 -5.91 -13.37 4.26
N LEU A 7 -5.35 -12.17 4.19
CA LEU A 7 -5.92 -10.98 4.83
C LEU A 7 -7.32 -10.65 4.25
N GLU A 8 -7.50 -10.79 2.96
CA GLU A 8 -8.82 -10.59 2.32
C GLU A 8 -9.85 -11.63 2.80
N LYS A 9 -9.47 -12.90 2.93
CA LYS A 9 -10.34 -13.93 3.52
C LYS A 9 -10.77 -13.61 4.96
N MET A 10 -9.90 -12.92 5.71
CA MET A 10 -10.19 -12.44 7.05
C MET A 10 -11.07 -11.19 7.08
N ASN A 11 -11.44 -10.64 5.92
CA ASN A 11 -12.22 -9.41 5.76
C ASN A 11 -11.59 -8.19 6.45
N VAL A 12 -10.27 -8.05 6.38
CA VAL A 12 -9.60 -6.88 6.93
C VAL A 12 -10.00 -5.62 6.18
N ASP A 13 -10.13 -4.51 6.87
CA ASP A 13 -10.54 -3.23 6.30
C ASP A 13 -9.36 -2.30 6.04
N ILE A 14 -8.29 -2.46 6.81
CA ILE A 14 -7.07 -1.65 6.70
C ILE A 14 -5.86 -2.57 6.74
N ILE A 15 -4.97 -2.40 5.79
CA ILE A 15 -3.71 -3.14 5.69
C ILE A 15 -2.55 -2.17 5.90
N MET A 16 -1.71 -2.46 6.87
CA MET A 16 -0.49 -1.70 7.13
C MET A 16 0.70 -2.33 6.40
N VAL A 17 1.43 -1.54 5.62
CA VAL A 17 2.59 -2.00 4.86
C VAL A 17 3.81 -1.11 5.14
N PRO A 18 4.40 -1.21 6.33
CA PRO A 18 5.67 -0.53 6.61
C PRO A 18 6.78 -1.16 5.78
N ALA A 19 7.58 -0.36 5.11
CA ALA A 19 8.62 -0.87 4.22
C ALA A 19 9.79 0.08 4.05
N SER A 20 10.88 -0.46 3.51
CA SER A 20 12.07 0.26 3.11
C SER A 20 12.46 -0.19 1.70
N PHE A 21 11.80 0.40 0.71
CA PHE A 21 12.15 0.15 -0.70
C PHE A 21 13.40 0.94 -1.08
N THR A 22 14.28 0.32 -1.82
CA THR A 22 15.41 1.04 -2.44
C THR A 22 14.88 2.05 -3.45
N LEU A 23 15.67 3.07 -3.74
CA LEU A 23 15.26 4.16 -4.61
C LEU A 23 14.71 3.67 -5.95
N GLN A 24 15.42 2.76 -6.61
CA GLN A 24 15.06 2.28 -7.95
C GLN A 24 13.77 1.45 -7.94
N THR A 25 13.69 0.46 -7.05
CA THR A 25 12.49 -0.37 -6.95
C THR A 25 11.30 0.42 -6.41
N GLY A 26 11.54 1.32 -5.49
CA GLY A 26 10.49 2.19 -4.95
C GLY A 26 9.88 3.06 -6.03
N LYS A 27 10.71 3.70 -6.83
CA LYS A 27 10.28 4.55 -7.93
C LYS A 27 9.36 3.83 -8.92
N ASP A 28 9.70 2.60 -9.28
CA ASP A 28 8.97 1.87 -10.33
C ASP A 28 7.86 0.95 -9.79
N HIS A 29 8.00 0.45 -8.56
CA HIS A 29 7.13 -0.61 -8.05
C HIS A 29 6.25 -0.22 -6.86
N TRP A 30 6.68 0.71 -6.01
CA TRP A 30 6.03 1.01 -4.74
C TRP A 30 4.53 1.33 -4.88
N ALA A 31 4.21 2.39 -5.60
CA ALA A 31 2.82 2.79 -5.78
C ALA A 31 2.00 1.75 -6.55
N THR A 32 2.57 1.14 -7.59
CA THR A 32 1.90 0.14 -8.42
C THR A 32 1.49 -1.08 -7.61
N LEU A 33 2.41 -1.64 -6.82
CA LEU A 33 2.13 -2.80 -5.98
C LEU A 33 1.10 -2.48 -4.90
N LEU A 34 1.22 -1.36 -4.20
CA LEU A 34 0.31 -0.99 -3.12
C LEU A 34 -1.12 -0.73 -3.65
N ARG A 35 -1.24 -0.08 -4.79
CA ARG A 35 -2.53 0.12 -5.45
C ARG A 35 -3.18 -1.20 -5.84
N ALA A 36 -2.39 -2.13 -6.40
CA ALA A 36 -2.89 -3.47 -6.71
C ALA A 36 -3.39 -4.19 -5.45
N ARG A 37 -2.66 -4.09 -4.33
CA ARG A 37 -3.09 -4.69 -3.05
C ARG A 37 -4.41 -4.10 -2.55
N ALA A 38 -4.55 -2.78 -2.60
CA ALA A 38 -5.81 -2.12 -2.21
C ALA A 38 -7.00 -2.56 -3.07
N ILE A 39 -6.80 -2.66 -4.38
CA ILE A 39 -7.84 -3.06 -5.33
C ILE A 39 -8.26 -4.51 -5.11
N GLU A 40 -7.31 -5.44 -5.05
CA GLU A 40 -7.62 -6.88 -4.95
C GLU A 40 -8.21 -7.29 -3.60
N THR A 41 -7.84 -6.59 -2.52
CA THR A 41 -8.38 -6.85 -1.18
C THR A 41 -9.59 -5.97 -0.83
N GLN A 42 -9.84 -4.95 -1.63
CA GLN A 42 -10.88 -3.94 -1.38
C GLN A 42 -10.79 -3.36 0.03
N SER A 43 -9.56 -2.99 0.42
CA SER A 43 -9.20 -2.47 1.73
C SER A 43 -8.40 -1.18 1.59
N TYR A 44 -8.40 -0.34 2.62
CA TYR A 44 -7.42 0.75 2.69
C TYR A 44 -6.02 0.17 2.89
N VAL A 45 -5.03 0.78 2.26
CA VAL A 45 -3.61 0.46 2.47
C VAL A 45 -2.93 1.70 3.04
N ILE A 46 -2.30 1.54 4.20
CA ILE A 46 -1.48 2.57 4.84
C ILE A 46 -0.03 2.10 4.80
N ALA A 47 0.78 2.78 4.02
CA ALA A 47 2.12 2.33 3.69
C ALA A 47 3.18 3.37 4.08
N PRO A 48 3.65 3.33 5.35
CA PRO A 48 4.78 4.16 5.76
C PRO A 48 6.07 3.62 5.15
N GLY A 49 6.77 4.47 4.39
CA GLY A 49 8.03 4.14 3.71
C GLY A 49 9.21 4.87 4.33
N GLN A 50 10.28 4.14 4.61
CA GLN A 50 11.53 4.74 5.05
C GLN A 50 12.10 5.63 3.95
N CYS A 51 12.60 6.81 4.33
CA CYS A 51 13.29 7.73 3.43
C CYS A 51 14.70 8.02 3.93
N GLY A 52 15.57 8.46 3.04
CA GLY A 52 16.92 8.91 3.36
C GLY A 52 18.01 8.01 2.80
N GLU A 53 19.22 8.30 3.24
CA GLU A 53 20.44 7.60 2.84
C GLU A 53 21.00 6.82 4.02
N PHE A 54 21.60 5.68 3.73
CA PHE A 54 22.30 4.89 4.74
C PHE A 54 23.53 4.18 4.12
N SER A 55 24.54 3.94 4.94
CA SER A 55 25.72 3.17 4.53
C SER A 55 25.39 1.68 4.48
N ASP A 56 25.81 1.01 3.43
CA ASP A 56 25.69 -0.44 3.30
C ASP A 56 26.77 -1.23 4.06
N GLY A 57 27.66 -0.52 4.78
CA GLY A 57 28.79 -1.11 5.50
C GLY A 57 29.98 -1.54 4.62
N LYS A 58 29.91 -1.29 3.31
CA LYS A 58 30.94 -1.66 2.30
C LYS A 58 31.39 -0.47 1.44
N ASN A 59 31.47 0.72 2.04
CA ASN A 59 31.77 1.99 1.35
C ASN A 59 30.73 2.40 0.29
N GLY A 60 29.53 1.80 0.31
CA GLY A 60 28.40 2.20 -0.53
C GLY A 60 27.37 3.02 0.24
N ILE A 61 26.68 3.90 -0.46
CA ILE A 61 25.53 4.64 0.03
C ILE A 61 24.30 4.11 -0.68
N ARG A 62 23.27 3.72 0.09
CA ARG A 62 21.96 3.33 -0.41
C ARG A 62 20.94 4.38 -0.05
N GLN A 63 20.04 4.63 -0.98
CA GLN A 63 18.89 5.49 -0.77
C GLN A 63 17.61 4.69 -0.72
N THR A 64 16.69 5.11 0.14
CA THR A 64 15.34 4.58 0.20
C THR A 64 14.36 5.57 -0.43
N TRP A 65 13.30 5.00 -0.99
CA TRP A 65 12.33 5.75 -1.79
C TRP A 65 11.45 6.68 -0.94
N GLY A 66 11.09 6.26 0.28
CA GLY A 66 10.12 6.98 1.08
C GLY A 66 8.72 6.92 0.47
N HIS A 67 8.14 8.07 0.18
CA HIS A 67 6.83 8.20 -0.46
C HIS A 67 5.74 7.42 0.28
N SER A 68 5.71 7.59 1.62
CA SER A 68 4.61 7.06 2.45
C SER A 68 3.27 7.47 1.87
N MET A 69 2.32 6.56 1.80
CA MET A 69 1.03 6.85 1.17
C MET A 69 -0.12 6.12 1.84
N ILE A 70 -1.31 6.66 1.63
CA ILE A 70 -2.58 6.04 1.98
C ILE A 70 -3.37 5.85 0.70
N ILE A 71 -3.89 4.65 0.50
CA ILE A 71 -4.62 4.25 -0.70
C ILE A 71 -6.00 3.77 -0.28
N ASP A 72 -7.02 4.20 -0.98
CA ASP A 72 -8.39 3.78 -0.73
C ASP A 72 -8.70 2.40 -1.34
N PRO A 73 -9.84 1.77 -0.99
CA PRO A 73 -10.21 0.45 -1.52
C PRO A 73 -10.44 0.38 -3.03
N TRP A 74 -10.55 1.52 -3.69
CA TRP A 74 -10.65 1.60 -5.16
C TRP A 74 -9.29 1.69 -5.85
N GLY A 75 -8.21 1.89 -5.06
CA GLY A 75 -6.84 2.01 -5.55
C GLY A 75 -6.39 3.46 -5.81
N HIS A 76 -7.16 4.45 -5.36
CA HIS A 76 -6.73 5.85 -5.42
C HIS A 76 -5.74 6.17 -4.29
N ILE A 77 -4.65 6.84 -4.61
CA ILE A 77 -3.75 7.42 -3.61
C ILE A 77 -4.43 8.69 -3.08
N ILE A 78 -4.90 8.62 -1.84
CA ILE A 78 -5.65 9.72 -1.19
C ILE A 78 -4.78 10.60 -0.30
N ALA A 79 -3.58 10.16 0.04
CA ALA A 79 -2.57 10.96 0.71
C ALA A 79 -1.18 10.42 0.40
N GLN A 80 -0.20 11.30 0.27
CA GLN A 80 1.18 10.93 0.00
C GLN A 80 2.13 11.96 0.63
N VAL A 81 3.23 11.49 1.19
CA VAL A 81 4.33 12.35 1.66
C VAL A 81 5.25 12.63 0.47
N SER A 82 5.66 13.88 0.33
CA SER A 82 6.70 14.27 -0.62
C SER A 82 8.08 13.77 -0.17
N ASP A 83 9.12 14.07 -0.95
CA ASP A 83 10.48 13.68 -0.62
C ASP A 83 10.91 14.17 0.77
N GLY A 84 11.69 13.35 1.46
CA GLY A 84 12.19 13.65 2.79
C GLY A 84 11.25 13.17 3.92
N THR A 85 11.56 13.61 5.13
CA THR A 85 10.78 13.28 6.33
C THR A 85 9.50 14.09 6.37
N GLY A 86 8.38 13.42 6.66
CA GLY A 86 7.10 14.08 6.72
C GLY A 86 5.98 13.15 7.15
N TRP A 87 4.78 13.68 7.12
CA TRP A 87 3.56 12.92 7.41
C TRP A 87 2.44 13.32 6.46
N ALA A 88 1.47 12.46 6.33
CA ALA A 88 0.24 12.69 5.58
C ALA A 88 -0.93 12.06 6.33
N SER A 89 -2.13 12.57 6.11
CA SER A 89 -3.35 12.05 6.72
C SER A 89 -4.47 11.95 5.69
N ALA A 90 -5.37 11.01 5.94
CA ALA A 90 -6.59 10.85 5.15
C ALA A 90 -7.71 10.35 6.05
N VAL A 91 -8.94 10.54 5.61
CA VAL A 91 -10.12 10.00 6.28
C VAL A 91 -10.34 8.56 5.80
N ILE A 92 -10.49 7.64 6.76
CA ILE A 92 -10.92 6.27 6.49
C ILE A 92 -12.44 6.22 6.59
N ASP A 93 -13.09 5.85 5.51
CA ASP A 93 -14.53 5.71 5.44
C ASP A 93 -14.90 4.21 5.35
N MET A 94 -15.39 3.67 6.46
CA MET A 94 -15.77 2.26 6.56
C MET A 94 -16.99 1.92 5.67
N ASP A 95 -17.91 2.88 5.51
CA ASP A 95 -19.08 2.70 4.65
C ASP A 95 -18.67 2.61 3.17
N TYR A 96 -17.61 3.32 2.79
CA TYR A 96 -17.05 3.24 1.44
C TYR A 96 -16.51 1.84 1.12
N ILE A 97 -15.86 1.18 2.08
CA ILE A 97 -15.42 -0.22 1.92
C ILE A 97 -16.62 -1.12 1.62
N SER A 98 -17.68 -1.03 2.42
CA SER A 98 -18.88 -1.82 2.26
C SER A 98 -19.56 -1.57 0.92
N LYS A 99 -19.62 -0.32 0.49
CA LYS A 99 -20.19 0.07 -0.80
C LYS A 99 -19.41 -0.53 -1.97
N ILE A 100 -18.09 -0.48 -1.94
CA ILE A 100 -17.24 -1.05 -2.98
C ILE A 100 -17.40 -2.57 -3.05
N ARG A 101 -17.35 -3.26 -1.92
CA ARG A 101 -17.48 -4.71 -1.84
C ARG A 101 -18.83 -5.19 -2.34
N SER A 102 -19.89 -4.42 -2.11
CA SER A 102 -21.24 -4.73 -2.60
C SER A 102 -21.40 -4.48 -4.10
N SER A 103 -20.82 -3.37 -4.60
CA SER A 103 -20.97 -2.99 -6.01
C SER A 103 -20.09 -3.80 -6.96
N LEU A 104 -18.92 -4.24 -6.49
CA LEU A 104 -17.96 -5.04 -7.25
C LEU A 104 -17.41 -6.16 -6.38
N PRO A 105 -18.10 -7.28 -6.23
CA PRO A 105 -17.71 -8.36 -5.33
C PRO A 105 -16.54 -9.19 -5.90
N VAL A 106 -15.34 -8.61 -5.93
CA VAL A 106 -14.12 -9.22 -6.49
C VAL A 106 -13.84 -10.59 -5.87
N LYS A 107 -14.10 -10.73 -4.58
CA LYS A 107 -13.92 -11.98 -3.85
C LYS A 107 -14.73 -13.13 -4.44
N ASP A 108 -15.96 -12.83 -4.84
CA ASP A 108 -16.89 -13.84 -5.39
C ASP A 108 -16.57 -14.19 -6.85
N HIS A 109 -15.75 -13.39 -7.51
CA HIS A 109 -15.32 -13.64 -8.89
C HIS A 109 -14.14 -14.64 -8.99
N ARG A 110 -13.57 -15.07 -7.88
CA ARG A 110 -12.48 -16.04 -7.90
C ARG A 110 -12.99 -17.43 -8.23
N VAL A 111 -12.40 -18.04 -9.25
CA VAL A 111 -12.73 -19.39 -9.74
C VAL A 111 -11.67 -20.40 -9.34
N LEU A 112 -10.44 -19.96 -9.13
CA LEU A 112 -9.32 -20.81 -8.72
C LEU A 112 -8.91 -20.52 -7.28
N ASN A 113 -8.68 -21.56 -6.53
CA ASN A 113 -8.20 -21.49 -5.15
C ASN A 113 -6.68 -21.55 -5.09
#